data_96b2321135a9eaaf2b4ff091ce5539f7
#
_entry.id   96b2321135a9eaaf2b4ff091ce5539f7
#
_cell.length_a   1.000
_cell.length_b   1.000
_cell.length_c   1.000
_cell.angle_alpha   90.00
_cell.angle_beta   90.00
_cell.angle_gamma   90.00
#
_symmetry.space_group_name_H-M   'P 1'
#
loop_
_entity.id
_entity.type
_entity.pdbx_description
1 polymer ?
#
loop_
_entity_poly.entity_id
_entity_poly.type
_entity_poly.pdbx_seq_one_letter_code
_entity_poly.pdbx_strand_id
1 'polypeptide(L)'
;MRLKRLINKGELLVSTRQKITLLLSVLLLNSCSTNAAYKTEQPWAWSISVTMPSFYPIDVTQAYGVNNKEDWTVLLHGYMHTMRNSELDRIQGRFPDYDSFGLPLARYTRGVQIGAGTTRLPDTLYLYWVSLFDTKFYVTKYEIPNNVKQLAATKTTYTRRDGATVDSCYRAEFIFGLLPNGQAKVWLDRCGETIYLTELAPDQTP
;
A
#
# COMPACT_ATOMS: atom_id res chain seq x y z
N MET A 1 27.70 -76.60 -7.36
CA MET A 1 28.34 -75.35 -6.73
C MET A 1 28.16 -74.07 -7.60
N ARG A 2 27.20 -74.00 -8.56
CA ARG A 2 27.00 -72.84 -9.41
C ARG A 2 25.74 -72.04 -9.14
N LEU A 3 24.78 -72.53 -8.35
CA LEU A 3 23.51 -71.84 -8.06
C LEU A 3 23.58 -70.74 -6.96
N LYS A 4 24.47 -70.94 -5.99
CA LYS A 4 24.62 -69.97 -4.88
C LYS A 4 25.23 -68.59 -5.28
N ARG A 5 25.99 -68.55 -6.41
CA ARG A 5 26.60 -67.28 -6.89
C ARG A 5 25.64 -66.35 -7.66
N LEU A 6 24.53 -66.90 -8.20
CA LEU A 6 23.55 -66.08 -8.94
C LEU A 6 22.55 -65.32 -8.04
N ILE A 7 22.23 -65.94 -6.89
CA ILE A 7 21.32 -65.32 -5.93
C ILE A 7 21.97 -64.07 -5.30
N ASN A 8 23.26 -64.12 -4.99
CA ASN A 8 23.98 -63.01 -4.36
C ASN A 8 24.17 -61.81 -5.32
N LYS A 9 24.18 -61.99 -6.64
CA LYS A 9 24.26 -60.88 -7.61
C LYS A 9 22.91 -60.15 -7.78
N GLY A 10 21.80 -60.89 -7.67
CA GLY A 10 20.46 -60.33 -7.76
C GLY A 10 20.11 -59.43 -6.59
N GLU A 11 20.42 -59.85 -5.35
CA GLU A 11 20.17 -59.07 -4.16
C GLU A 11 21.01 -57.77 -4.09
N LEU A 12 22.27 -57.81 -4.55
CA LEU A 12 23.13 -56.64 -4.59
C LEU A 12 22.62 -55.58 -5.59
N LEU A 13 22.06 -55.99 -6.73
CA LEU A 13 21.53 -55.10 -7.75
C LEU A 13 20.19 -54.45 -7.32
N VAL A 14 19.33 -55.20 -6.64
CA VAL A 14 18.07 -54.65 -6.08
C VAL A 14 18.36 -53.64 -4.97
N SER A 15 19.30 -53.93 -4.08
CA SER A 15 19.70 -53.01 -3.00
C SER A 15 20.29 -51.70 -3.56
N THR A 16 21.07 -51.77 -4.63
CA THR A 16 21.68 -50.58 -5.24
C THR A 16 20.63 -49.69 -5.94
N ARG A 17 19.67 -50.30 -6.66
CA ARG A 17 18.57 -49.54 -7.27
C ARG A 17 17.67 -48.89 -6.24
N GLN A 18 17.33 -49.56 -5.13
CA GLN A 18 16.53 -48.96 -4.04
C GLN A 18 17.27 -47.80 -3.40
N LYS A 19 18.56 -47.89 -3.17
CA LYS A 19 19.35 -46.77 -2.59
C LYS A 19 19.44 -45.60 -3.53
N ILE A 20 19.56 -45.78 -4.83
CA ILE A 20 19.58 -44.71 -5.84
C ILE A 20 18.20 -44.03 -5.92
N THR A 21 17.11 -44.82 -5.89
CA THR A 21 15.76 -44.27 -5.93
C THR A 21 15.45 -43.46 -4.65
N LEU A 22 15.91 -43.91 -3.49
CA LEU A 22 15.76 -43.17 -2.23
C LEU A 22 16.57 -41.88 -2.22
N LEU A 23 17.80 -41.88 -2.77
CA LEU A 23 18.61 -40.67 -2.89
C LEU A 23 18.00 -39.65 -3.86
N LEU A 24 17.43 -40.08 -4.98
CA LEU A 24 16.76 -39.19 -5.92
C LEU A 24 15.49 -38.58 -5.33
N SER A 25 14.73 -39.34 -4.57
CA SER A 25 13.52 -38.80 -3.89
C SER A 25 13.85 -37.78 -2.83
N VAL A 26 14.95 -37.92 -2.08
CA VAL A 26 15.41 -36.94 -1.09
C VAL A 26 15.92 -35.65 -1.75
N LEU A 27 16.57 -35.76 -2.93
CA LEU A 27 17.01 -34.58 -3.70
C LEU A 27 15.86 -33.79 -4.31
N LEU A 28 14.76 -34.45 -4.68
CA LEU A 28 13.57 -33.77 -5.20
C LEU A 28 12.74 -33.06 -4.12
N LEU A 29 12.85 -33.47 -2.87
CA LEU A 29 12.16 -32.84 -1.74
C LEU A 29 12.85 -31.55 -1.27
N ASN A 30 14.11 -31.34 -1.58
CA ASN A 30 14.85 -30.13 -1.21
C ASN A 30 14.77 -29.00 -2.23
N SER A 31 14.10 -29.16 -3.36
CA SER A 31 13.94 -28.11 -4.38
C SER A 31 12.71 -27.20 -4.17
N CYS A 32 11.91 -27.43 -3.14
CA CYS A 32 10.93 -26.46 -2.67
C CYS A 32 11.57 -25.52 -1.62
N SER A 33 12.64 -24.82 -1.97
CA SER A 33 12.92 -23.57 -1.29
C SER A 33 11.85 -22.59 -1.75
N THR A 34 10.73 -22.61 -1.06
CA THR A 34 9.81 -21.49 -1.07
C THR A 34 10.62 -20.27 -0.71
N ASN A 35 10.90 -19.42 -1.67
CA ASN A 35 11.13 -18.02 -1.38
C ASN A 35 9.91 -17.60 -0.56
N ALA A 36 10.03 -17.66 0.74
CA ALA A 36 9.09 -17.03 1.65
C ALA A 36 9.15 -15.55 1.29
N ALA A 37 8.31 -15.15 0.35
CA ALA A 37 8.06 -13.75 0.09
C ALA A 37 7.76 -13.18 1.47
N TYR A 38 8.51 -12.20 1.89
CA TYR A 38 8.35 -11.47 3.13
C TYR A 38 6.88 -11.04 3.18
N LYS A 39 6.04 -11.81 3.86
CA LYS A 39 4.69 -11.44 4.18
C LYS A 39 4.80 -10.35 5.24
N THR A 40 4.97 -9.13 4.82
CA THR A 40 4.67 -7.98 5.66
C THR A 40 3.16 -7.98 5.83
N GLU A 41 2.68 -8.74 6.80
CA GLU A 41 1.28 -8.73 7.20
C GLU A 41 1.01 -7.37 7.84
N GLN A 42 0.56 -6.44 7.03
CA GLN A 42 -0.04 -5.21 7.54
C GLN A 42 -1.46 -5.56 7.99
N PRO A 43 -1.84 -5.37 9.26
CA PRO A 43 -3.18 -5.69 9.74
C PRO A 43 -4.27 -4.79 9.15
N TRP A 44 -3.90 -3.73 8.43
CA TRP A 44 -4.82 -2.74 7.87
C TRP A 44 -4.62 -2.58 6.37
N ALA A 45 -5.72 -2.60 5.63
CA ALA A 45 -5.69 -2.26 4.22
C ALA A 45 -5.15 -0.82 4.03
N TRP A 46 -4.29 -0.63 3.03
CA TRP A 46 -3.81 0.69 2.66
C TRP A 46 -4.96 1.53 2.08
N SER A 47 -4.82 2.84 2.16
CA SER A 47 -5.83 3.77 1.65
C SER A 47 -5.18 5.00 1.02
N ILE A 48 -5.91 5.61 0.12
CA ILE A 48 -5.61 6.94 -0.39
C ILE A 48 -6.61 7.91 0.26
N SER A 49 -6.10 9.00 0.79
CA SER A 49 -6.90 10.11 1.30
C SER A 49 -6.55 11.38 0.55
N VAL A 50 -7.50 12.27 0.39
CA VAL A 50 -7.29 13.53 -0.31
C VAL A 50 -7.66 14.71 0.56
N THR A 51 -6.88 15.77 0.44
CA THR A 51 -7.16 17.09 1.03
C THR A 51 -6.92 18.16 -0.02
N MET A 52 -7.57 19.29 0.14
CA MET A 52 -7.52 20.40 -0.80
C MET A 52 -7.65 21.73 -0.04
N PRO A 53 -7.18 22.84 -0.60
CA PRO A 53 -7.46 24.17 -0.05
C PRO A 53 -8.96 24.47 -0.07
N SER A 54 -9.45 25.16 0.94
CA SER A 54 -10.90 25.36 1.18
C SER A 54 -11.66 26.00 0.01
N PHE A 55 -11.02 26.88 -0.73
CA PHE A 55 -11.63 27.59 -1.85
C PHE A 55 -11.43 26.93 -3.23
N TYR A 56 -10.72 25.79 -3.25
CA TYR A 56 -10.38 25.10 -4.49
C TYR A 56 -10.93 23.67 -4.47
N PRO A 57 -12.25 23.52 -4.64
CA PRO A 57 -12.87 22.21 -4.62
C PRO A 57 -12.36 21.33 -5.76
N ILE A 58 -12.27 20.05 -5.49
CA ILE A 58 -11.86 19.02 -6.45
C ILE A 58 -12.90 17.91 -6.50
N ASP A 59 -12.88 17.16 -7.60
CA ASP A 59 -13.58 15.87 -7.72
C ASP A 59 -12.59 14.78 -8.11
N VAL A 60 -12.47 13.75 -7.29
CA VAL A 60 -11.68 12.56 -7.61
C VAL A 60 -12.56 11.58 -8.38
N THR A 61 -12.33 11.50 -9.66
CA THR A 61 -13.11 10.64 -10.57
C THR A 61 -12.68 9.20 -10.51
N GLN A 62 -11.39 8.94 -10.23
CA GLN A 62 -10.85 7.59 -10.09
C GLN A 62 -9.60 7.59 -9.21
N ALA A 63 -9.47 6.57 -8.36
CA ALA A 63 -8.25 6.31 -7.60
C ALA A 63 -7.99 4.82 -7.52
N TYR A 64 -6.74 4.41 -7.70
CA TYR A 64 -6.34 3.01 -7.62
C TYR A 64 -4.86 2.83 -7.33
N GLY A 65 -4.51 1.65 -6.86
CA GLY A 65 -3.14 1.19 -6.71
C GLY A 65 -2.86 -0.01 -7.59
N VAL A 66 -1.66 -0.05 -8.18
CA VAL A 66 -1.20 -1.12 -9.06
C VAL A 66 0.04 -1.78 -8.45
N ASN A 67 0.09 -3.09 -8.44
CA ASN A 67 1.29 -3.85 -8.17
C ASN A 67 1.65 -4.67 -9.42
N ASN A 68 2.67 -4.21 -10.14
CA ASN A 68 3.12 -4.84 -11.37
C ASN A 68 3.82 -6.19 -11.13
N LYS A 69 4.43 -6.34 -9.97
CA LYS A 69 5.16 -7.58 -9.63
C LYS A 69 4.22 -8.75 -9.36
N GLU A 70 3.09 -8.47 -8.74
CA GLU A 70 2.09 -9.47 -8.35
C GLU A 70 0.86 -9.45 -9.26
N ASP A 71 0.86 -8.59 -10.29
CA ASP A 71 -0.19 -8.44 -11.31
C ASP A 71 -1.59 -8.22 -10.72
N TRP A 72 -1.75 -7.17 -9.90
CA TRP A 72 -3.04 -6.78 -9.38
C TRP A 72 -3.26 -5.26 -9.38
N THR A 73 -4.52 -4.89 -9.47
CA THR A 73 -5.01 -3.51 -9.34
C THR A 73 -6.15 -3.47 -8.34
N VAL A 74 -6.14 -2.49 -7.45
CA VAL A 74 -7.21 -2.24 -6.48
C VAL A 74 -7.73 -0.84 -6.63
N LEU A 75 -9.03 -0.73 -6.91
CA LEU A 75 -9.75 0.54 -7.00
C LEU A 75 -10.17 1.01 -5.60
N LEU A 76 -10.25 2.33 -5.45
CA LEU A 76 -10.78 2.98 -4.25
C LEU A 76 -11.99 3.86 -4.63
N HIS A 77 -12.89 4.03 -3.67
CA HIS A 77 -14.08 4.88 -3.77
C HIS A 77 -14.33 5.65 -2.48
N GLY A 78 -15.35 6.50 -2.48
CA GLY A 78 -15.80 7.20 -1.27
C GLY A 78 -15.24 8.62 -1.13
N TYR A 79 -14.73 9.20 -2.19
CA TYR A 79 -14.26 10.57 -2.19
C TYR A 79 -15.44 11.56 -2.28
N MET A 80 -15.42 12.55 -1.41
CA MET A 80 -16.40 13.66 -1.42
C MET A 80 -15.80 14.85 -2.17
N HIS A 81 -16.64 15.53 -2.93
CA HIS A 81 -16.20 16.54 -3.90
C HIS A 81 -15.90 17.90 -3.32
N THR A 82 -16.46 18.24 -2.14
CA THR A 82 -16.42 19.61 -1.66
C THR A 82 -16.19 19.68 -0.16
N MET A 83 -15.44 20.70 0.24
CA MET A 83 -15.40 21.15 1.62
C MET A 83 -16.60 22.09 1.84
N ARG A 84 -17.50 21.73 2.76
CA ARG A 84 -18.62 22.57 3.18
C ARG A 84 -18.16 23.59 4.21
N ASN A 85 -18.89 24.73 4.34
CA ASN A 85 -18.59 25.73 5.36
C ASN A 85 -18.55 25.16 6.78
N SER A 86 -19.44 24.22 7.11
CA SER A 86 -19.43 23.52 8.41
C SER A 86 -18.14 22.70 8.67
N GLU A 87 -17.38 22.40 7.64
CA GLU A 87 -16.08 21.72 7.77
C GLU A 87 -14.97 22.71 8.06
N LEU A 88 -15.05 23.92 7.50
CA LEU A 88 -14.15 25.01 7.82
C LEU A 88 -14.22 25.35 9.32
N ASP A 89 -15.43 25.54 9.87
CA ASP A 89 -15.64 25.79 11.30
C ASP A 89 -14.99 24.69 12.17
N ARG A 90 -15.11 23.45 11.74
CA ARG A 90 -14.52 22.30 12.44
C ARG A 90 -13.00 22.28 12.38
N ILE A 91 -12.41 22.71 11.24
CA ILE A 91 -10.95 22.83 11.10
C ILE A 91 -10.47 23.98 11.99
N GLN A 92 -11.13 25.14 11.95
CA GLN A 92 -10.80 26.30 12.77
C GLN A 92 -10.97 26.01 14.27
N GLY A 93 -11.92 25.16 14.67
CA GLY A 93 -12.02 24.66 16.04
C GLY A 93 -10.80 23.86 16.51
N ARG A 94 -10.01 23.31 15.59
CA ARG A 94 -8.74 22.61 15.89
C ARG A 94 -7.50 23.48 15.67
N PHE A 95 -7.58 24.37 14.70
CA PHE A 95 -6.52 25.28 14.25
C PHE A 95 -7.14 26.66 14.09
N PRO A 96 -7.23 27.44 15.17
CA PRO A 96 -7.88 28.74 15.13
C PRO A 96 -7.31 29.71 14.09
N ASP A 97 -6.01 29.60 13.83
CA ASP A 97 -5.29 30.42 12.86
C ASP A 97 -5.44 29.95 11.41
N TYR A 98 -6.23 28.89 11.14
CA TYR A 98 -6.44 28.44 9.78
C TYR A 98 -7.34 29.44 9.03
N ASP A 99 -6.74 30.12 8.07
CA ASP A 99 -7.35 31.18 7.25
C ASP A 99 -8.05 30.65 5.99
N SER A 100 -8.24 29.35 5.88
CA SER A 100 -8.78 28.64 4.69
C SER A 100 -7.80 28.44 3.53
N PHE A 101 -6.59 29.00 3.63
CA PHE A 101 -5.52 28.71 2.68
C PHE A 101 -4.66 27.55 3.16
N GLY A 102 -3.94 26.93 2.22
CA GLY A 102 -3.14 25.76 2.53
C GLY A 102 -3.95 24.46 2.64
N LEU A 103 -3.25 23.38 2.92
CA LEU A 103 -3.81 22.02 2.95
C LEU A 103 -4.20 21.64 4.37
N PRO A 104 -5.49 21.47 4.67
CA PRO A 104 -5.96 21.14 6.02
C PRO A 104 -5.74 19.66 6.33
N LEU A 105 -4.54 19.24 6.69
CA LEU A 105 -4.19 17.84 6.99
C LEU A 105 -4.97 17.24 8.16
N ALA A 106 -5.55 18.08 9.02
CA ALA A 106 -6.42 17.60 10.08
C ALA A 106 -7.74 17.03 9.58
N ARG A 107 -8.05 17.24 8.32
CA ARG A 107 -9.26 16.78 7.67
C ARG A 107 -9.02 16.45 6.22
N TYR A 108 -9.16 15.20 5.92
CA TYR A 108 -9.04 14.65 4.57
C TYR A 108 -10.18 13.64 4.34
N THR A 109 -10.53 13.45 3.08
CA THR A 109 -11.49 12.42 2.67
C THR A 109 -10.76 11.15 2.32
N ARG A 110 -11.10 10.08 3.01
CA ARG A 110 -10.49 8.77 2.84
C ARG A 110 -11.27 7.93 1.84
N GLY A 111 -10.57 7.43 0.84
CA GLY A 111 -11.08 6.39 -0.04
C GLY A 111 -10.95 5.00 0.59
N VAL A 112 -11.89 4.15 0.25
CA VAL A 112 -11.96 2.75 0.72
C VAL A 112 -11.74 1.83 -0.47
N GLN A 113 -10.95 0.78 -0.28
CA GLN A 113 -10.72 -0.24 -1.31
C GLN A 113 -12.03 -0.95 -1.67
N ILE A 114 -12.26 -1.18 -2.96
CA ILE A 114 -13.41 -1.93 -3.46
C ILE A 114 -13.12 -3.44 -3.39
N GLY A 115 -14.12 -4.22 -3.01
CA GLY A 115 -14.03 -5.67 -2.90
C GLY A 115 -13.39 -6.14 -1.59
N ALA A 116 -12.69 -7.27 -1.64
CA ALA A 116 -12.06 -7.86 -0.46
C ALA A 116 -10.91 -7.02 0.11
N GLY A 117 -10.38 -6.11 -0.69
CA GLY A 117 -9.23 -5.29 -0.34
C GLY A 117 -7.93 -6.10 -0.21
N THR A 118 -6.83 -5.37 0.00
CA THR A 118 -5.52 -5.98 0.27
C THR A 118 -4.73 -5.15 1.26
N THR A 119 -3.96 -5.82 2.09
CA THR A 119 -2.97 -5.19 2.98
C THR A 119 -1.60 -5.03 2.32
N ARG A 120 -1.40 -5.66 1.15
CA ARG A 120 -0.16 -5.53 0.38
C ARG A 120 -0.10 -4.17 -0.28
N LEU A 121 1.03 -3.49 -0.16
CA LEU A 121 1.22 -2.19 -0.78
C LEU A 121 1.34 -2.31 -2.30
N PRO A 122 0.76 -1.38 -3.05
CA PRO A 122 0.99 -1.26 -4.49
C PRO A 122 2.41 -0.76 -4.78
N ASP A 123 2.82 -0.88 -6.04
CA ASP A 123 4.04 -0.23 -6.54
C ASP A 123 3.78 1.23 -6.88
N THR A 124 2.59 1.50 -7.40
CA THR A 124 2.19 2.83 -7.89
C THR A 124 0.75 3.15 -7.49
N LEU A 125 0.52 4.38 -7.08
CA LEU A 125 -0.79 4.97 -6.83
C LEU A 125 -1.14 5.95 -7.95
N TYR A 126 -2.41 5.92 -8.37
CA TYR A 126 -2.96 6.81 -9.38
C TYR A 126 -4.20 7.51 -8.86
N LEU A 127 -4.31 8.82 -9.13
CA LEU A 127 -5.49 9.63 -8.89
C LEU A 127 -5.81 10.39 -10.17
N TYR A 128 -7.04 10.24 -10.63
CA TYR A 128 -7.65 11.05 -11.69
C TYR A 128 -8.62 12.02 -11.03
N TRP A 129 -8.44 13.29 -11.25
CA TRP A 129 -9.23 14.28 -10.55
C TRP A 129 -9.42 15.56 -11.38
N VAL A 130 -10.44 16.31 -11.01
CA VAL A 130 -10.81 17.58 -11.64
C VAL A 130 -10.66 18.68 -10.62
N SER A 131 -9.99 19.75 -10.97
CA SER A 131 -10.11 21.02 -10.28
C SER A 131 -11.44 21.66 -10.71
N LEU A 132 -12.38 21.76 -9.78
CA LEU A 132 -13.69 22.37 -10.06
C LEU A 132 -13.62 23.90 -10.15
N PHE A 133 -12.52 24.49 -9.71
CA PHE A 133 -12.30 25.92 -9.79
C PHE A 133 -12.04 26.39 -11.23
N ASP A 134 -11.21 25.67 -11.97
CA ASP A 134 -10.81 26.01 -13.34
C ASP A 134 -11.19 24.94 -14.38
N THR A 135 -11.96 23.92 -13.96
CA THR A 135 -12.47 22.82 -14.79
C THR A 135 -11.38 22.04 -15.53
N LYS A 136 -10.19 21.93 -14.93
CA LYS A 136 -9.08 21.18 -15.49
C LYS A 136 -8.99 19.78 -14.89
N PHE A 137 -8.68 18.83 -15.77
CA PHE A 137 -8.42 17.44 -15.42
C PHE A 137 -6.93 17.23 -15.16
N TYR A 138 -6.63 16.46 -14.14
CA TYR A 138 -5.27 16.12 -13.79
C TYR A 138 -5.13 14.64 -13.49
N VAL A 139 -3.93 14.13 -13.72
CA VAL A 139 -3.51 12.80 -13.27
C VAL A 139 -2.33 12.98 -12.32
N THR A 140 -2.45 12.42 -11.15
CA THR A 140 -1.34 12.34 -10.19
C THR A 140 -0.89 10.88 -10.12
N LYS A 141 0.38 10.63 -10.43
CA LYS A 141 1.02 9.33 -10.34
C LYS A 141 2.07 9.37 -9.24
N TYR A 142 2.05 8.41 -8.34
CA TYR A 142 3.06 8.27 -7.29
C TYR A 142 3.61 6.85 -7.27
N GLU A 143 4.84 6.68 -7.72
CA GLU A 143 5.60 5.45 -7.56
C GLU A 143 6.14 5.39 -6.13
N ILE A 144 5.71 4.38 -5.37
CA ILE A 144 6.06 4.27 -3.95
C ILE A 144 7.51 3.78 -3.82
N PRO A 145 8.45 4.61 -3.33
CA PRO A 145 9.84 4.22 -3.18
C PRO A 145 10.01 3.10 -2.14
N ASN A 146 11.06 2.30 -2.27
CA ASN A 146 11.31 1.18 -1.36
C ASN A 146 11.47 1.60 0.11
N ASN A 147 12.09 2.74 0.38
CA ASN A 147 12.19 3.29 1.74
C ASN A 147 10.81 3.64 2.33
N VAL A 148 9.88 4.14 1.52
CA VAL A 148 8.51 4.42 1.95
C VAL A 148 7.75 3.13 2.19
N LYS A 149 7.93 2.11 1.33
CA LYS A 149 7.36 0.76 1.57
C LYS A 149 7.88 0.15 2.88
N GLN A 150 9.16 0.30 3.17
CA GLN A 150 9.76 -0.14 4.44
C GLN A 150 9.19 0.63 5.64
N LEU A 151 9.06 1.96 5.52
CA LEU A 151 8.47 2.79 6.56
C LEU A 151 7.01 2.39 6.85
N ALA A 152 6.23 2.16 5.80
CA ALA A 152 4.84 1.69 5.92
C ALA A 152 4.73 0.29 6.54
N ALA A 153 5.69 -0.59 6.25
CA ALA A 153 5.76 -1.95 6.80
C ALA A 153 6.32 -2.01 8.23
N THR A 154 6.88 -0.91 8.73
CA THR A 154 7.46 -0.87 10.08
C THR A 154 6.37 -0.79 11.14
N LYS A 155 6.35 -1.78 12.01
CA LYS A 155 5.47 -1.80 13.17
C LYS A 155 5.88 -0.72 14.18
N THR A 156 4.92 0.08 14.61
CA THR A 156 5.15 1.21 15.52
C THR A 156 4.18 1.15 16.70
N THR A 157 4.65 1.57 17.86
CA THR A 157 3.83 1.79 19.04
C THR A 157 3.56 3.28 19.19
N TYR A 158 2.34 3.68 19.50
CA TYR A 158 2.02 5.07 19.79
C TYR A 158 0.95 5.20 20.87
N THR A 159 0.94 6.34 21.55
CA THR A 159 -0.08 6.67 22.56
C THR A 159 -1.14 7.55 21.93
N ARG A 160 -2.39 7.13 22.03
CA ARG A 160 -3.56 7.90 21.60
C ARG A 160 -3.79 9.09 22.51
N ARG A 161 -4.60 10.05 22.05
CA ARG A 161 -4.97 11.25 22.85
C ARG A 161 -5.71 10.92 24.13
N ASP A 162 -6.41 9.78 24.19
CA ASP A 162 -7.09 9.27 25.39
C ASP A 162 -6.15 8.55 26.36
N GLY A 163 -4.84 8.52 26.07
CA GLY A 163 -3.82 7.87 26.90
C GLY A 163 -3.64 6.39 26.61
N ALA A 164 -4.50 5.77 25.78
CA ALA A 164 -4.37 4.36 25.46
C ALA A 164 -3.17 4.12 24.52
N THR A 165 -2.35 3.10 24.84
CA THR A 165 -1.23 2.68 24.01
C THR A 165 -1.69 1.67 22.97
N VAL A 166 -1.26 1.86 21.72
CA VAL A 166 -1.46 0.93 20.61
C VAL A 166 -0.10 0.32 20.28
N ASP A 167 0.06 -0.96 20.56
CA ASP A 167 1.35 -1.67 20.43
C ASP A 167 1.65 -2.15 19.01
N SER A 168 0.67 -2.07 18.11
CA SER A 168 0.80 -2.58 16.76
C SER A 168 0.06 -1.66 15.80
N CYS A 169 0.81 -0.74 15.22
CA CYS A 169 0.31 0.17 14.22
C CYS A 169 1.24 0.19 13.01
N TYR A 170 0.66 0.24 11.82
CA TYR A 170 1.39 0.40 10.56
C TYR A 170 0.88 1.63 9.83
N ARG A 171 1.79 2.35 9.19
CA ARG A 171 1.46 3.52 8.38
C ARG A 171 1.02 3.05 7.00
N ALA A 172 -0.26 3.11 6.73
CA ALA A 172 -0.83 2.59 5.48
C ALA A 172 -1.80 3.58 4.82
N GLU A 173 -1.81 4.83 5.23
CA GLU A 173 -2.65 5.89 4.68
C GLU A 173 -1.82 6.93 3.95
N PHE A 174 -1.98 6.99 2.62
CA PHE A 174 -1.33 7.99 1.78
C PHE A 174 -2.27 9.18 1.60
N ILE A 175 -1.86 10.35 2.09
CA ILE A 175 -2.64 11.58 1.95
C ILE A 175 -2.07 12.38 0.78
N PHE A 176 -2.94 12.72 -0.17
CA PHE A 176 -2.62 13.59 -1.29
C PHE A 176 -3.27 14.95 -1.10
N GLY A 177 -2.46 15.98 -0.96
CA GLY A 177 -2.91 17.37 -0.95
C GLY A 177 -2.90 17.90 -2.36
N LEU A 178 -4.07 17.95 -2.99
CA LEU A 178 -4.25 18.33 -4.40
C LEU A 178 -4.37 19.84 -4.52
N LEU A 179 -3.56 20.44 -5.37
CA LEU A 179 -3.46 21.89 -5.57
C LEU A 179 -4.08 22.30 -6.91
N PRO A 180 -4.64 23.53 -7.02
CA PRO A 180 -5.34 23.97 -8.24
C PRO A 180 -4.49 23.93 -9.52
N ASN A 181 -3.17 24.04 -9.39
CA ASN A 181 -2.23 23.98 -10.50
C ASN A 181 -1.87 22.55 -10.95
N GLY A 182 -2.53 21.54 -10.39
CA GLY A 182 -2.29 20.13 -10.70
C GLY A 182 -1.20 19.46 -9.86
N GLN A 183 -0.41 20.22 -9.10
CA GLN A 183 0.57 19.66 -8.18
C GLN A 183 -0.11 18.91 -7.03
N ALA A 184 0.61 17.94 -6.46
CA ALA A 184 0.17 17.21 -5.30
C ALA A 184 1.29 17.07 -4.28
N LYS A 185 0.99 17.32 -3.01
CA LYS A 185 1.89 16.97 -1.88
C LYS A 185 1.45 15.64 -1.29
N VAL A 186 2.40 14.82 -0.91
CA VAL A 186 2.14 13.46 -0.43
C VAL A 186 2.67 13.28 0.98
N TRP A 187 1.83 12.71 1.84
CA TRP A 187 2.19 12.30 3.19
C TRP A 187 1.83 10.85 3.42
N LEU A 188 2.54 10.23 4.35
CA LEU A 188 2.20 8.94 4.93
C LEU A 188 1.67 9.18 6.35
N ASP A 189 0.46 8.69 6.63
CA ASP A 189 -0.24 8.94 7.89
C ASP A 189 -0.60 7.63 8.61
N ARG A 190 -0.89 7.74 9.84
CA ARG A 190 -1.31 6.85 10.92
C ARG A 190 -0.28 6.79 12.05
N CYS A 191 -0.60 6.04 13.10
CA CYS A 191 0.25 5.86 14.27
C CYS A 191 0.57 7.18 14.99
N GLY A 192 -0.38 8.14 14.93
CA GLY A 192 -0.24 9.43 15.61
C GLY A 192 0.70 10.42 14.93
N GLU A 193 1.22 10.10 13.76
CA GLU A 193 2.19 10.90 13.05
C GLU A 193 1.86 10.99 11.56
N THR A 194 1.98 12.20 10.99
CA THR A 194 1.85 12.48 9.56
C THR A 194 3.21 12.86 9.01
N ILE A 195 3.79 12.02 8.16
CA ILE A 195 5.14 12.15 7.63
C ILE A 195 5.07 12.69 6.20
N TYR A 196 5.67 13.83 5.95
CA TYR A 196 5.81 14.38 4.59
C TYR A 196 6.77 13.52 3.76
N LEU A 197 6.34 13.17 2.55
CA LEU A 197 7.10 12.32 1.64
C LEU A 197 7.70 13.11 0.48
N THR A 198 6.86 13.82 -0.27
CA THR A 198 7.29 14.50 -1.50
C THR A 198 6.24 15.45 -2.04
N GLU A 199 6.63 16.19 -3.08
CA GLU A 199 5.74 16.96 -3.96
C GLU A 199 5.84 16.41 -5.38
N LEU A 200 4.71 16.35 -6.07
CA LEU A 200 4.57 15.80 -7.41
C LEU A 200 4.04 16.88 -8.36
N ALA A 201 4.63 16.96 -9.53
CA ALA A 201 4.02 17.64 -10.67
C ALA A 201 2.88 16.77 -11.23
N PRO A 202 1.91 17.35 -11.95
CA PRO A 202 0.90 16.56 -12.66
C PRO A 202 1.58 15.66 -13.70
N ASP A 203 1.16 14.39 -13.75
CA ASP A 203 1.70 13.42 -14.72
C ASP A 203 1.18 13.71 -16.13
N GLN A 204 -0.07 14.14 -16.23
CA GLN A 204 -0.69 14.59 -17.46
C GLN A 204 -1.62 15.78 -17.17
N THR A 205 -1.58 16.75 -18.06
CA THR A 205 -2.61 17.79 -18.25
C THR A 205 -3.15 17.59 -19.66
N PRO A 206 -4.46 17.35 -19.81
CA PRO A 206 -5.04 17.24 -21.15
C PRO A 206 -4.97 18.56 -21.90
#